data_b7f666f7f87e1e6c89e7b229253101f7
#
_entry.id   b7f666f7f87e1e6c89e7b229253101f7
#
_cell.length_a   1.000
_cell.length_b   1.000
_cell.length_c   1.000
_cell.angle_alpha   90.00
_cell.angle_beta   90.00
_cell.angle_gamma   90.00
#
_symmetry.space_group_name_H-M   'P 1'
#
loop_
_entity.id
_entity.type
_entity.pdbx_description
1 polymer ?
#
loop_
_entity_poly.entity_id
_entity_poly.type
_entity_poly.pdbx_seq_one_letter_code
_entity_poly.pdbx_strand_id
1 'polypeptide(L)'
;MAGMKQILVICAVVALVGCGTTKPTPPRAFTNTLGMKFVPVKGMGAAFCIWETRVKDYAEYATANAGVDGSWKKPGFKQEDMHPVVNVSWEDANAFCAWLTKKELAEGKIKAGQKYRLPTDAEWSVAVGLGRETGSTPEAKNSGLRDVYPWRKEWPPPKGAGNYGGSLNVDNFEYTSPAGSFAANKLGLHDMGGNGWEWCEDWYRSGNSYRVLRGASWNYYYPVDLLSSFRLNFTPGGGYYSIGFRCVLVGGSGG
;
A
#
# COMPACT_ATOMS: atom_id res chain seq x y z
N MET A 1 31.36 -71.26 -34.44
CA MET A 1 30.95 -70.77 -33.10
C MET A 1 30.97 -69.27 -33.17
N ALA A 2 29.78 -68.66 -33.31
CA ALA A 2 29.63 -67.21 -33.39
C ALA A 2 29.14 -66.66 -32.03
N GLY A 3 29.97 -65.87 -31.39
CA GLY A 3 29.64 -65.27 -30.09
C GLY A 3 28.75 -64.04 -30.26
N MET A 4 27.56 -64.11 -29.74
CA MET A 4 26.57 -63.03 -29.72
C MET A 4 26.90 -62.06 -28.61
N LYS A 5 27.30 -60.82 -28.94
CA LYS A 5 27.52 -59.72 -28.00
C LYS A 5 26.15 -59.09 -27.68
N GLN A 6 25.72 -59.23 -26.45
CA GLN A 6 24.57 -58.48 -25.92
C GLN A 6 24.95 -57.02 -25.71
N ILE A 7 24.23 -56.12 -26.35
CA ILE A 7 24.33 -54.69 -26.12
C ILE A 7 23.30 -54.34 -25.04
N LEU A 8 23.79 -53.90 -23.89
CA LEU A 8 22.97 -53.40 -22.78
C LEU A 8 22.61 -51.92 -23.07
N VAL A 9 21.35 -51.65 -23.38
CA VAL A 9 20.85 -50.29 -23.54
C VAL A 9 20.40 -49.80 -22.15
N ILE A 10 21.16 -48.88 -21.58
CA ILE A 10 20.80 -48.18 -20.34
C ILE A 10 19.91 -46.99 -20.70
N CYS A 11 18.62 -47.12 -20.47
CA CYS A 11 17.69 -45.99 -20.52
C CYS A 11 17.86 -45.09 -19.29
N ALA A 12 18.50 -43.97 -19.46
CA ALA A 12 18.54 -42.91 -18.41
C ALA A 12 17.16 -42.23 -18.36
N VAL A 13 16.43 -42.45 -17.29
CA VAL A 13 15.20 -41.70 -17.00
C VAL A 13 15.62 -40.36 -16.42
N VAL A 14 15.54 -39.32 -17.23
CA VAL A 14 15.67 -37.93 -16.76
C VAL A 14 14.37 -37.52 -16.09
N ALA A 15 14.35 -37.52 -14.76
CA ALA A 15 13.27 -36.95 -14.00
C ALA A 15 13.32 -35.43 -14.13
N LEU A 16 12.42 -34.87 -14.93
CA LEU A 16 12.14 -33.42 -14.96
C LEU A 16 11.48 -33.05 -13.62
N VAL A 17 12.27 -32.52 -12.69
CA VAL A 17 11.74 -31.84 -11.51
C VAL A 17 11.16 -30.51 -11.99
N GLY A 18 9.85 -30.51 -12.24
CA GLY A 18 9.11 -29.29 -12.52
C GLY A 18 9.16 -28.38 -11.29
N CYS A 19 9.93 -27.29 -11.39
CA CYS A 19 9.90 -26.22 -10.39
C CYS A 19 8.54 -25.52 -10.48
N GLY A 20 7.55 -26.08 -9.81
CA GLY A 20 6.25 -25.46 -9.66
C GLY A 20 6.40 -24.20 -8.80
N THR A 21 6.36 -23.02 -9.42
CA THR A 21 6.25 -21.76 -8.70
C THR A 21 4.88 -21.70 -8.03
N THR A 22 4.79 -22.17 -6.79
CA THR A 22 3.60 -21.98 -5.96
C THR A 22 3.42 -20.50 -5.76
N LYS A 23 2.31 -19.95 -6.25
CA LYS A 23 1.94 -18.54 -5.96
C LYS A 23 1.87 -18.39 -4.44
N PRO A 24 2.51 -17.33 -3.88
CA PRO A 24 2.45 -17.13 -2.44
C PRO A 24 0.99 -17.02 -1.97
N THR A 25 0.66 -17.82 -0.97
CA THR A 25 -0.66 -17.72 -0.33
C THR A 25 -0.72 -16.40 0.42
N PRO A 26 -1.75 -15.56 0.20
CA PRO A 26 -1.85 -14.29 0.91
C PRO A 26 -2.00 -14.55 2.42
N PRO A 27 -1.43 -13.68 3.26
CA PRO A 27 -1.63 -13.75 4.71
C PRO A 27 -3.13 -13.74 5.05
N ARG A 28 -3.53 -14.44 6.11
CA ARG A 28 -4.91 -14.33 6.63
C ARG A 28 -5.12 -12.94 7.25
N ALA A 29 -6.40 -12.53 7.40
CA ALA A 29 -6.72 -11.33 8.15
C ALA A 29 -6.19 -11.45 9.61
N PHE A 30 -5.54 -10.40 10.09
CA PHE A 30 -4.95 -10.37 11.44
C PHE A 30 -4.84 -8.94 11.96
N THR A 31 -4.53 -8.83 13.24
CA THR A 31 -4.17 -7.57 13.90
C THR A 31 -2.76 -7.70 14.45
N ASN A 32 -1.89 -6.75 14.15
CA ASN A 32 -0.52 -6.73 14.63
C ASN A 32 -0.40 -6.16 16.06
N THR A 33 0.81 -6.09 16.59
CA THR A 33 1.07 -5.64 17.97
C THR A 33 0.78 -4.15 18.19
N LEU A 34 0.74 -3.34 17.15
CA LEU A 34 0.33 -1.93 17.21
C LEU A 34 -1.20 -1.74 17.09
N GLY A 35 -1.96 -2.84 16.96
CA GLY A 35 -3.39 -2.79 16.73
C GLY A 35 -3.77 -2.36 15.31
N MET A 36 -2.83 -2.43 14.35
CA MET A 36 -3.11 -2.25 12.93
C MET A 36 -3.77 -3.52 12.39
N LYS A 37 -4.90 -3.39 11.71
CA LYS A 37 -5.66 -4.51 11.14
C LYS A 37 -5.31 -4.70 9.67
N PHE A 38 -5.10 -5.94 9.27
CA PHE A 38 -4.73 -6.31 7.91
C PHE A 38 -5.73 -7.29 7.32
N VAL A 39 -6.10 -7.07 6.06
CA VAL A 39 -6.99 -7.96 5.30
C VAL A 39 -6.31 -8.41 4.00
N PRO A 40 -6.45 -9.69 3.62
CA PRO A 40 -5.88 -10.18 2.37
C PRO A 40 -6.61 -9.57 1.17
N VAL A 41 -5.86 -9.13 0.18
CA VAL A 41 -6.39 -8.70 -1.11
C VAL A 41 -6.21 -9.84 -2.12
N LYS A 42 -7.33 -10.38 -2.60
CA LYS A 42 -7.34 -11.55 -3.50
C LYS A 42 -6.50 -11.30 -4.76
N GLY A 43 -5.60 -12.23 -5.06
CA GLY A 43 -4.75 -12.19 -6.26
C GLY A 43 -3.44 -11.42 -6.09
N MET A 44 -3.19 -10.80 -4.93
CA MET A 44 -2.01 -9.93 -4.73
C MET A 44 -0.91 -10.57 -3.87
N GLY A 45 -1.14 -11.66 -3.17
CA GLY A 45 -0.15 -12.22 -2.24
C GLY A 45 0.20 -11.27 -1.08
N ALA A 46 -0.62 -10.25 -0.85
CA ALA A 46 -0.45 -9.21 0.14
C ALA A 46 -1.70 -9.06 1.01
N ALA A 47 -1.50 -8.73 2.29
CA ALA A 47 -2.54 -8.23 3.17
C ALA A 47 -2.33 -6.73 3.39
N PHE A 48 -3.37 -5.93 3.15
CA PHE A 48 -3.37 -4.49 3.31
C PHE A 48 -3.77 -4.09 4.72
N CYS A 49 -3.11 -3.11 5.31
CA CYS A 49 -3.67 -2.39 6.44
C CYS A 49 -4.99 -1.75 6.02
N ILE A 50 -6.05 -1.94 6.82
CA ILE A 50 -7.38 -1.46 6.45
C ILE A 50 -7.51 0.07 6.44
N TRP A 51 -6.54 0.78 7.01
CA TRP A 51 -6.43 2.24 7.05
C TRP A 51 -4.98 2.69 6.85
N GLU A 52 -4.79 3.98 6.66
CA GLU A 52 -3.48 4.64 6.67
C GLU A 52 -2.75 4.42 8.00
N THR A 53 -1.43 4.43 7.98
CA THR A 53 -0.62 4.39 9.22
C THR A 53 -0.92 5.63 10.06
N ARG A 54 -1.29 5.43 11.32
CA ARG A 54 -1.78 6.50 12.20
C ARG A 54 -0.64 7.17 12.97
N VAL A 55 -0.90 8.37 13.46
CA VAL A 55 0.02 9.11 14.35
C VAL A 55 0.51 8.24 15.49
N LYS A 56 -0.37 7.51 16.19
CA LYS A 56 0.02 6.63 17.31
C LYS A 56 0.91 5.47 16.85
N ASP A 57 0.66 4.89 15.67
CA ASP A 57 1.46 3.79 15.17
C ASP A 57 2.89 4.25 14.84
N TYR A 58 3.01 5.43 14.25
CA TYR A 58 4.30 6.05 13.93
C TYR A 58 5.02 6.55 15.19
N ALA A 59 4.30 7.00 16.20
CA ALA A 59 4.86 7.43 17.48
C ALA A 59 5.60 6.28 18.21
N GLU A 60 5.07 5.05 18.15
CA GLU A 60 5.75 3.85 18.68
C GLU A 60 7.08 3.61 17.97
N TYR A 61 7.11 3.75 16.64
CA TYR A 61 8.34 3.66 15.87
C TYR A 61 9.35 4.75 16.25
N ALA A 62 8.88 6.00 16.33
CA ALA A 62 9.75 7.13 16.65
C ALA A 62 10.29 7.05 18.08
N THR A 63 9.53 6.50 19.03
CA THR A 63 9.99 6.27 20.39
C THR A 63 11.05 5.17 20.48
N ALA A 64 10.90 4.13 19.66
CA ALA A 64 11.83 3.00 19.64
C ALA A 64 13.12 3.27 18.84
N ASN A 65 13.20 4.36 18.09
CA ASN A 65 14.31 4.66 17.18
C ASN A 65 14.81 6.10 17.36
N ALA A 66 15.99 6.25 17.96
CA ALA A 66 16.62 7.55 18.08
C ALA A 66 16.97 8.11 16.69
N GLY A 67 16.75 9.41 16.49
CA GLY A 67 17.07 10.12 15.24
C GLY A 67 15.96 10.15 14.20
N VAL A 68 14.77 9.60 14.48
CA VAL A 68 13.59 9.82 13.61
C VAL A 68 13.27 11.31 13.58
N ASP A 69 13.19 11.87 12.36
CA ASP A 69 12.86 13.28 12.19
C ASP A 69 11.52 13.64 12.80
N GLY A 70 11.43 14.79 13.44
CA GLY A 70 10.24 15.22 14.17
C GLY A 70 9.17 15.95 13.34
N SER A 71 9.35 16.08 12.02
CA SER A 71 8.47 16.83 11.12
C SER A 71 7.03 16.33 11.14
N TRP A 72 6.83 15.03 11.31
CA TRP A 72 5.51 14.41 11.43
C TRP A 72 4.67 14.93 12.61
N LYS A 73 5.31 15.51 13.64
CA LYS A 73 4.63 16.15 14.79
C LYS A 73 4.15 17.56 14.47
N LYS A 74 4.55 18.13 13.34
CA LYS A 74 4.34 19.52 12.97
C LYS A 74 3.78 19.68 11.55
N PRO A 75 2.63 19.07 11.22
CA PRO A 75 2.03 19.18 9.89
C PRO A 75 1.46 20.58 9.60
N GLY A 76 1.44 21.50 10.56
CA GLY A 76 0.86 22.82 10.45
C GLY A 76 -0.57 22.92 10.98
N PHE A 77 -1.13 21.81 11.43
CA PHE A 77 -2.46 21.70 12.06
C PHE A 77 -2.43 20.65 13.17
N LYS A 78 -3.49 20.62 13.98
CA LYS A 78 -3.62 19.65 15.07
C LYS A 78 -3.97 18.28 14.50
N GLN A 79 -3.20 17.25 14.86
CA GLN A 79 -3.52 15.85 14.63
C GLN A 79 -3.64 15.11 15.96
N GLU A 80 -4.51 14.12 15.98
CA GLU A 80 -4.71 13.22 17.11
C GLU A 80 -4.23 11.80 16.77
N ASP A 81 -4.11 10.94 17.77
CA ASP A 81 -3.53 9.61 17.67
C ASP A 81 -4.09 8.73 16.54
N MET A 82 -5.38 8.91 16.23
CA MET A 82 -6.07 8.11 15.21
C MET A 82 -6.02 8.72 13.81
N HIS A 83 -5.51 9.94 13.64
CA HIS A 83 -5.33 10.54 12.32
C HIS A 83 -4.19 9.84 11.56
N PRO A 84 -4.19 9.88 10.21
CA PRO A 84 -3.06 9.40 9.44
C PRO A 84 -1.80 10.20 9.78
N VAL A 85 -0.67 9.56 9.97
CA VAL A 85 0.60 10.27 10.04
C VAL A 85 0.87 10.91 8.68
N VAL A 86 1.17 12.20 8.68
CA VAL A 86 1.57 12.95 7.47
C VAL A 86 2.89 13.69 7.72
N ASN A 87 3.39 14.36 6.71
CA ASN A 87 4.70 15.04 6.74
C ASN A 87 5.86 14.07 6.99
N VAL A 88 5.76 12.89 6.38
CA VAL A 88 6.76 11.83 6.36
C VAL A 88 7.24 11.60 4.93
N SER A 89 8.54 11.39 4.77
CA SER A 89 9.15 11.07 3.48
C SER A 89 8.88 9.61 3.08
N TRP A 90 9.20 9.25 1.85
CA TRP A 90 9.15 7.86 1.39
C TRP A 90 10.18 7.00 2.13
N GLU A 91 11.36 7.56 2.41
CA GLU A 91 12.40 6.92 3.22
C GLU A 91 11.91 6.64 4.64
N ASP A 92 11.24 7.60 5.28
CA ASP A 92 10.66 7.44 6.62
C ASP A 92 9.61 6.34 6.66
N ALA A 93 8.73 6.31 5.65
CA ALA A 93 7.70 5.28 5.53
C ALA A 93 8.30 3.87 5.36
N ASN A 94 9.36 3.74 4.57
CA ASN A 94 10.10 2.48 4.44
C ASN A 94 10.84 2.09 5.71
N ALA A 95 11.45 3.05 6.41
CA ALA A 95 12.12 2.81 7.67
C ALA A 95 11.12 2.30 8.73
N PHE A 96 9.92 2.89 8.80
CA PHE A 96 8.82 2.36 9.62
C PHE A 96 8.49 0.91 9.27
N CYS A 97 8.29 0.59 8.00
CA CYS A 97 7.97 -0.77 7.55
C CYS A 97 9.09 -1.77 7.90
N ALA A 98 10.34 -1.38 7.75
CA ALA A 98 11.49 -2.21 8.10
C ALA A 98 11.58 -2.46 9.61
N TRP A 99 11.38 -1.43 10.41
CA TRP A 99 11.30 -1.54 11.88
C TRP A 99 10.15 -2.46 12.31
N LEU A 100 8.95 -2.26 11.77
CA LEU A 100 7.79 -3.08 12.09
C LEU A 100 8.02 -4.55 11.74
N THR A 101 8.67 -4.81 10.60
CA THR A 101 9.06 -6.17 10.19
C THR A 101 9.99 -6.80 11.23
N LYS A 102 11.05 -6.08 11.64
CA LYS A 102 12.02 -6.57 12.63
C LYS A 102 11.36 -6.84 13.98
N LYS A 103 10.52 -5.91 14.44
CA LYS A 103 9.75 -6.03 15.68
C LYS A 103 8.86 -7.26 15.68
N GLU A 104 8.02 -7.41 14.67
CA GLU A 104 7.02 -8.48 14.58
C GLU A 104 7.66 -9.87 14.36
N LEU A 105 8.80 -9.94 13.67
CA LEU A 105 9.60 -11.17 13.57
C LEU A 105 10.17 -11.58 14.93
N ALA A 106 10.74 -10.63 15.67
CA ALA A 106 11.31 -10.90 16.99
C ALA A 106 10.25 -11.34 18.02
N GLU A 107 9.01 -10.86 17.87
CA GLU A 107 7.87 -11.21 18.73
C GLU A 107 7.11 -12.45 18.22
N GLY A 108 7.54 -13.06 17.12
CA GLY A 108 6.91 -14.25 16.53
C GLY A 108 5.50 -14.00 15.97
N LYS A 109 5.17 -12.74 15.64
CA LYS A 109 3.86 -12.34 15.11
C LYS A 109 3.75 -12.54 13.60
N ILE A 110 4.87 -12.40 12.90
CA ILE A 110 4.99 -12.77 11.50
C ILE A 110 6.06 -13.84 11.34
N LYS A 111 6.03 -14.57 10.22
CA LYS A 111 6.92 -15.70 9.95
C LYS A 111 8.16 -15.24 9.18
N ALA A 112 9.23 -16.02 9.25
CA ALA A 112 10.38 -15.83 8.37
C ALA A 112 9.93 -15.77 6.89
N GLY A 113 10.49 -14.82 6.15
CA GLY A 113 10.07 -14.53 4.77
C GLY A 113 8.88 -13.59 4.62
N GLN A 114 8.17 -13.25 5.70
CA GLN A 114 7.18 -12.18 5.71
C GLN A 114 7.81 -10.83 6.04
N LYS A 115 7.31 -9.77 5.41
CA LYS A 115 7.74 -8.39 5.69
C LYS A 115 6.64 -7.37 5.44
N TYR A 116 6.67 -6.30 6.19
CA TYR A 116 5.92 -5.09 5.88
C TYR A 116 6.68 -4.24 4.86
N ARG A 117 5.94 -3.61 3.96
CA ARG A 117 6.44 -2.63 2.99
C ARG A 117 5.33 -1.68 2.55
N LEU A 118 5.65 -0.69 1.76
CA LEU A 118 4.66 0.09 1.03
C LEU A 118 3.97 -0.77 -0.04
N PRO A 119 2.69 -0.51 -0.39
CA PRO A 119 2.08 -1.15 -1.54
C PRO A 119 2.77 -0.73 -2.83
N THR A 120 2.79 -1.59 -3.83
CA THR A 120 3.10 -1.18 -5.19
C THR A 120 1.93 -0.39 -5.78
N ASP A 121 2.20 0.42 -6.82
CA ASP A 121 1.16 1.13 -7.59
C ASP A 121 0.07 0.18 -8.10
N ALA A 122 0.48 -0.98 -8.61
CA ALA A 122 -0.45 -2.01 -9.10
C ALA A 122 -1.30 -2.62 -7.97
N GLU A 123 -0.70 -2.90 -6.82
CA GLU A 123 -1.41 -3.40 -5.64
C GLU A 123 -2.43 -2.37 -5.14
N TRP A 124 -2.04 -1.10 -5.09
CA TRP A 124 -2.92 -0.03 -4.68
C TRP A 124 -4.13 0.10 -5.63
N SER A 125 -3.89 0.00 -6.96
CA SER A 125 -4.96 0.02 -7.96
C SER A 125 -5.99 -1.09 -7.76
N VAL A 126 -5.54 -2.32 -7.45
CA VAL A 126 -6.44 -3.43 -7.12
C VAL A 126 -7.17 -3.15 -5.79
N ALA A 127 -6.45 -2.62 -4.80
CA ALA A 127 -7.01 -2.34 -3.47
C ALA A 127 -8.15 -1.29 -3.50
N VAL A 128 -8.04 -0.26 -4.34
CA VAL A 128 -9.12 0.73 -4.52
C VAL A 128 -10.28 0.20 -5.38
N GLY A 129 -10.09 -0.94 -6.04
CA GLY A 129 -11.10 -1.58 -6.87
C GLY A 129 -11.07 -1.18 -8.34
N LEU A 130 -9.92 -0.68 -8.84
CA LEU A 130 -9.74 -0.46 -10.27
C LEU A 130 -9.71 -1.77 -11.04
N GLY A 131 -10.26 -1.73 -12.25
CA GLY A 131 -10.11 -2.79 -13.23
C GLY A 131 -8.72 -2.78 -13.89
N ARG A 132 -8.63 -3.43 -15.03
CA ARG A 132 -7.38 -3.46 -15.82
C ARG A 132 -7.04 -2.05 -16.33
N GLU A 133 -5.85 -1.59 -15.98
CA GLU A 133 -5.26 -0.35 -16.50
C GLU A 133 -4.33 -0.65 -17.69
N THR A 134 -4.27 0.28 -18.63
CA THR A 134 -3.33 0.25 -19.76
C THR A 134 -2.13 1.15 -19.47
N GLY A 135 -0.95 0.72 -19.89
CA GLY A 135 0.32 1.43 -19.64
C GLY A 135 1.32 0.57 -18.88
N SER A 136 2.60 0.77 -19.15
CA SER A 136 3.71 0.00 -18.55
C SER A 136 4.29 0.67 -17.29
N THR A 137 4.08 1.97 -17.11
CA THR A 137 4.59 2.75 -15.98
C THR A 137 3.43 3.43 -15.24
N PRO A 138 3.59 3.83 -13.98
CA PRO A 138 2.59 4.63 -13.28
C PRO A 138 2.24 5.92 -14.02
N GLU A 139 3.21 6.63 -14.59
CA GLU A 139 2.99 7.82 -15.42
C GLU A 139 2.07 7.51 -16.62
N ALA A 140 2.32 6.41 -17.34
CA ALA A 140 1.52 6.02 -18.49
C ALA A 140 0.08 5.60 -18.15
N LYS A 141 -0.16 5.17 -16.89
CA LYS A 141 -1.48 4.81 -16.37
C LYS A 141 -2.24 6.01 -15.79
N ASN A 142 -1.55 7.13 -15.54
CA ASN A 142 -2.12 8.26 -14.82
C ASN A 142 -3.38 8.79 -15.50
N SER A 143 -4.47 8.86 -14.74
CA SER A 143 -5.80 9.30 -15.21
C SER A 143 -6.35 8.53 -16.42
N GLY A 144 -5.84 7.31 -16.66
CA GLY A 144 -6.22 6.50 -17.83
C GLY A 144 -7.64 5.93 -17.77
N LEU A 145 -8.19 5.79 -16.54
CA LEU A 145 -9.59 5.40 -16.32
C LEU A 145 -10.37 6.62 -15.80
N ARG A 146 -11.13 7.24 -16.69
CA ARG A 146 -11.95 8.40 -16.39
C ARG A 146 -13.25 7.98 -15.73
N ASP A 147 -13.85 8.87 -14.93
CA ASP A 147 -15.14 8.68 -14.26
C ASP A 147 -15.17 7.46 -13.32
N VAL A 148 -14.01 7.06 -12.78
CA VAL A 148 -13.88 6.02 -11.76
C VAL A 148 -13.24 6.61 -10.51
N TYR A 149 -14.06 6.77 -9.48
CA TYR A 149 -13.69 7.35 -8.19
C TYR A 149 -13.71 6.28 -7.08
N PRO A 150 -13.08 6.53 -5.93
CA PRO A 150 -13.16 5.58 -4.78
C PRO A 150 -14.61 5.29 -4.34
N TRP A 151 -15.53 6.25 -4.49
CA TRP A 151 -16.97 6.10 -4.23
C TRP A 151 -17.75 5.61 -5.45
N ARG A 152 -17.14 5.36 -6.60
CA ARG A 152 -17.66 4.79 -7.87
C ARG A 152 -17.63 5.78 -9.04
N LYS A 153 -18.78 6.05 -9.70
CA LYS A 153 -18.80 6.77 -11.00
C LYS A 153 -19.48 8.14 -10.96
N GLU A 154 -20.12 8.46 -9.87
CA GLU A 154 -20.91 9.68 -9.77
C GLU A 154 -20.02 10.89 -9.41
N TRP A 155 -20.27 12.01 -10.06
CA TRP A 155 -19.71 13.32 -9.72
C TRP A 155 -20.87 14.31 -9.50
N PRO A 156 -20.83 15.15 -8.50
CA PRO A 156 -19.80 15.25 -7.43
C PRO A 156 -19.86 14.08 -6.42
N PRO A 157 -18.83 13.96 -5.55
CA PRO A 157 -18.83 12.93 -4.51
C PRO A 157 -20.04 13.09 -3.59
N PRO A 158 -20.70 12.00 -3.20
CA PRO A 158 -21.80 12.07 -2.25
C PRO A 158 -21.31 12.43 -0.84
N LYS A 159 -22.20 12.93 0.00
CA LYS A 159 -21.92 13.17 1.42
C LYS A 159 -21.34 11.92 2.06
N GLY A 160 -20.24 12.06 2.80
CA GLY A 160 -19.58 10.97 3.47
C GLY A 160 -18.75 10.06 2.55
N ALA A 161 -18.47 10.47 1.31
CA ALA A 161 -17.62 9.71 0.38
C ALA A 161 -16.18 9.55 0.86
N GLY A 162 -15.68 10.50 1.64
CA GLY A 162 -14.33 10.58 2.16
C GLY A 162 -14.03 11.99 2.66
N ASN A 163 -12.81 12.21 3.14
CA ASN A 163 -12.31 13.51 3.55
C ASN A 163 -11.59 14.18 2.37
N TYR A 164 -12.22 15.21 1.81
CA TYR A 164 -11.76 15.93 0.62
C TYR A 164 -11.81 17.45 0.83
N GLY A 165 -11.33 18.23 -0.16
CA GLY A 165 -11.30 19.68 -0.06
C GLY A 165 -12.66 20.28 0.28
N GLY A 166 -12.69 21.19 1.26
CA GLY A 166 -13.91 21.71 1.87
C GLY A 166 -14.92 22.34 0.90
N SER A 167 -14.47 22.77 -0.30
CA SER A 167 -15.38 23.28 -1.35
C SER A 167 -16.37 22.21 -1.88
N LEU A 168 -16.08 20.94 -1.73
CA LEU A 168 -16.98 19.84 -2.08
C LEU A 168 -18.10 19.63 -1.04
N ASN A 169 -17.88 20.11 0.18
CA ASN A 169 -18.85 20.02 1.27
C ASN A 169 -19.39 18.60 1.50
N VAL A 170 -18.52 17.58 1.46
CA VAL A 170 -18.89 16.16 1.59
C VAL A 170 -18.60 15.57 2.97
N ASP A 171 -17.79 16.27 3.74
CA ASP A 171 -17.42 15.96 5.12
C ASP A 171 -17.37 17.24 5.98
N ASN A 172 -16.93 17.14 7.23
CA ASN A 172 -16.86 18.27 8.17
C ASN A 172 -15.43 18.46 8.74
N PHE A 173 -14.41 17.88 8.12
CA PHE A 173 -13.04 18.00 8.55
C PHE A 173 -12.34 19.12 7.79
N GLU A 174 -11.64 19.99 8.52
CA GLU A 174 -10.83 21.06 7.92
C GLU A 174 -9.49 20.54 7.39
N TYR A 175 -8.97 19.51 8.06
CA TYR A 175 -7.70 18.84 7.76
C TYR A 175 -7.93 17.32 7.74
N THR A 176 -6.93 16.53 8.14
CA THR A 176 -7.07 15.08 8.24
C THR A 176 -8.18 14.68 9.21
N SER A 177 -8.85 13.57 8.93
CA SER A 177 -9.81 12.92 9.82
C SER A 177 -9.19 11.70 10.51
N PRO A 178 -9.75 11.22 11.63
CA PRO A 178 -9.36 9.92 12.16
C PRO A 178 -9.49 8.83 11.10
N ALA A 179 -8.45 8.03 10.90
CA ALA A 179 -8.42 6.98 9.89
C ALA A 179 -9.56 5.98 10.13
N GLY A 180 -10.33 5.68 9.08
CA GLY A 180 -11.50 4.84 9.16
C GLY A 180 -12.81 5.58 9.48
N SER A 181 -12.83 6.91 9.43
CA SER A 181 -14.05 7.73 9.64
C SER A 181 -15.11 7.51 8.59
N PHE A 182 -14.74 7.06 7.41
CA PHE A 182 -15.64 6.83 6.28
C PHE A 182 -15.81 5.35 5.97
N ALA A 183 -16.86 5.02 5.21
CA ALA A 183 -17.20 3.64 4.89
C ALA A 183 -16.06 2.92 4.16
N ALA A 184 -15.79 1.68 4.55
CA ALA A 184 -14.84 0.84 3.84
C ALA A 184 -15.34 0.47 2.43
N ASN A 185 -14.42 0.27 1.51
CA ASN A 185 -14.74 -0.31 0.22
C ASN A 185 -15.10 -1.81 0.32
N LYS A 186 -15.40 -2.46 -0.80
CA LYS A 186 -15.79 -3.89 -0.83
C LYS A 186 -14.74 -4.85 -0.30
N LEU A 187 -13.49 -4.43 -0.18
CA LEU A 187 -12.38 -5.20 0.37
C LEU A 187 -12.16 -4.95 1.87
N GLY A 188 -12.97 -4.10 2.49
CA GLY A 188 -12.83 -3.72 3.89
C GLY A 188 -11.75 -2.66 4.13
N LEU A 189 -11.34 -1.93 3.10
CA LEU A 189 -10.31 -0.89 3.18
C LEU A 189 -10.96 0.49 3.27
N HIS A 190 -10.56 1.27 4.26
CA HIS A 190 -11.00 2.64 4.49
C HIS A 190 -10.05 3.63 3.82
N ASP A 191 -10.55 4.83 3.57
CA ASP A 191 -9.76 5.98 3.14
C ASP A 191 -8.88 5.69 1.90
N MET A 192 -9.39 4.84 0.98
CA MET A 192 -8.74 4.60 -0.32
C MET A 192 -8.90 5.81 -1.26
N GLY A 193 -9.42 6.89 -0.77
CA GLY A 193 -9.50 8.19 -1.40
C GLY A 193 -9.80 9.27 -0.40
N GLY A 194 -9.09 10.40 -0.53
CA GLY A 194 -9.10 11.49 0.43
C GLY A 194 -8.20 11.25 1.64
N ASN A 195 -8.34 12.04 2.67
CA ASN A 195 -7.59 12.05 3.92
C ASN A 195 -6.10 12.36 3.70
N GLY A 196 -5.25 11.41 3.36
CA GLY A 196 -3.85 11.62 3.02
C GLY A 196 -3.45 10.95 1.70
N TRP A 197 -2.56 11.60 0.94
CA TRP A 197 -1.85 10.93 -0.14
C TRP A 197 -1.03 9.78 0.41
N GLU A 198 -1.02 8.65 -0.28
CA GLU A 198 -0.33 7.46 0.15
C GLU A 198 0.89 7.16 -0.72
N TRP A 199 2.06 7.09 -0.11
CA TRP A 199 3.27 6.60 -0.75
C TRP A 199 3.12 5.17 -1.27
N CYS A 200 3.55 4.96 -2.53
CA CYS A 200 3.75 3.63 -3.12
C CYS A 200 5.24 3.33 -3.34
N GLU A 201 5.56 2.04 -3.52
CA GLU A 201 6.95 1.59 -3.69
C GLU A 201 7.54 1.99 -5.04
N ASP A 202 6.68 2.21 -6.05
CA ASP A 202 7.11 2.41 -7.43
C ASP A 202 7.69 3.80 -7.69
N TRP A 203 8.62 3.85 -8.64
CA TRP A 203 9.00 5.08 -9.29
C TRP A 203 7.88 5.53 -10.25
N TYR A 204 7.60 6.84 -10.28
CA TYR A 204 6.54 7.37 -11.13
C TYR A 204 6.84 7.17 -12.62
N ARG A 205 8.11 7.37 -13.01
CA ARG A 205 8.61 7.19 -14.39
C ARG A 205 10.04 6.65 -14.41
N SER A 206 10.53 6.29 -15.60
CA SER A 206 11.94 6.02 -15.83
C SER A 206 12.80 7.24 -15.45
N GLY A 207 13.96 7.03 -14.82
CA GLY A 207 14.85 8.11 -14.35
C GLY A 207 14.85 8.29 -12.83
N ASN A 208 13.99 7.60 -12.10
CA ASN A 208 14.06 7.40 -10.64
C ASN A 208 14.18 8.69 -9.80
N SER A 209 13.42 9.74 -10.15
CA SER A 209 13.46 11.01 -9.41
C SER A 209 12.30 11.19 -8.45
N TYR A 210 11.15 10.58 -8.75
CA TYR A 210 9.90 10.77 -8.02
C TYR A 210 9.23 9.43 -7.72
N ARG A 211 8.68 9.30 -6.51
CA ARG A 211 7.85 8.17 -6.09
C ARG A 211 6.37 8.45 -6.35
N VAL A 212 5.61 7.38 -6.54
CA VAL A 212 4.16 7.44 -6.74
C VAL A 212 3.44 7.78 -5.46
N LEU A 213 2.43 8.65 -5.58
CA LEU A 213 1.42 8.93 -4.57
C LEU A 213 0.02 8.60 -5.10
N ARG A 214 -0.83 8.04 -4.26
CA ARG A 214 -2.18 7.61 -4.60
C ARG A 214 -3.22 8.15 -3.62
N GLY A 215 -4.48 8.21 -4.07
CA GLY A 215 -5.66 8.40 -3.23
C GLY A 215 -6.18 9.82 -3.11
N ALA A 216 -5.42 10.84 -3.47
CA ALA A 216 -5.73 12.24 -3.13
C ALA A 216 -5.64 12.50 -1.62
N SER A 217 -6.05 13.68 -1.16
CA SER A 217 -6.03 14.04 0.26
C SER A 217 -7.10 15.06 0.61
N TRP A 218 -7.21 15.39 1.89
CA TRP A 218 -8.20 16.28 2.51
C TRP A 218 -8.31 17.68 1.86
N ASN A 219 -7.31 18.14 1.12
CA ASN A 219 -7.30 19.47 0.50
C ASN A 219 -7.48 19.43 -1.04
N TYR A 220 -7.78 18.27 -1.63
CA TYR A 220 -8.02 18.11 -3.06
C TYR A 220 -9.52 18.09 -3.39
N TYR A 221 -9.91 18.77 -4.48
CA TYR A 221 -11.32 18.95 -4.84
C TYR A 221 -11.58 18.97 -6.36
N TYR A 222 -10.57 18.88 -7.22
CA TYR A 222 -10.79 18.80 -8.66
C TYR A 222 -11.12 17.39 -9.10
N PRO A 223 -12.08 17.20 -10.03
CA PRO A 223 -12.52 15.86 -10.46
C PRO A 223 -11.38 14.95 -10.90
N VAL A 224 -10.40 15.49 -11.64
CA VAL A 224 -9.29 14.72 -12.19
C VAL A 224 -8.37 14.18 -11.08
N ASP A 225 -8.15 14.94 -10.03
CA ASP A 225 -7.23 14.58 -8.94
C ASP A 225 -7.83 13.49 -8.03
N LEU A 226 -9.16 13.39 -8.02
CA LEU A 226 -9.89 12.42 -7.19
C LEU A 226 -10.20 11.09 -7.93
N LEU A 227 -9.79 10.96 -9.20
CA LEU A 227 -9.90 9.70 -9.92
C LEU A 227 -9.11 8.59 -9.21
N SER A 228 -9.71 7.42 -9.09
CA SER A 228 -8.99 6.25 -8.56
C SER A 228 -7.75 5.90 -9.40
N SER A 229 -7.70 6.29 -10.67
CA SER A 229 -6.56 6.10 -11.58
C SER A 229 -5.58 7.27 -11.58
N PHE A 230 -5.81 8.34 -10.83
CA PHE A 230 -4.87 9.45 -10.74
C PHE A 230 -3.64 9.06 -9.90
N ARG A 231 -2.49 9.57 -10.32
CA ARG A 231 -1.21 9.42 -9.63
C ARG A 231 -0.55 10.76 -9.51
N LEU A 232 -0.30 11.18 -8.30
CA LEU A 232 0.65 12.27 -8.04
C LEU A 232 2.05 11.67 -7.89
N ASN A 233 3.06 12.49 -7.91
CA ASN A 233 4.44 12.09 -7.67
C ASN A 233 5.16 13.13 -6.79
N PHE A 234 6.11 12.65 -5.98
CA PHE A 234 6.89 13.53 -5.12
C PHE A 234 8.31 12.99 -4.91
N THR A 235 9.23 13.87 -4.49
CA THR A 235 10.62 13.47 -4.19
C THR A 235 10.67 12.54 -2.98
N PRO A 236 11.46 11.44 -3.02
CA PRO A 236 11.45 10.44 -1.95
C PRO A 236 11.91 10.97 -0.58
N GLY A 237 12.85 11.92 -0.54
CA GLY A 237 13.33 12.54 0.70
C GLY A 237 12.46 13.67 1.24
N GLY A 238 11.35 14.02 0.55
CA GLY A 238 10.45 15.08 0.98
C GLY A 238 9.23 14.57 1.71
N GLY A 239 8.82 15.24 2.78
CA GLY A 239 7.52 15.09 3.42
C GLY A 239 6.61 16.27 3.09
N TYR A 240 5.30 16.10 3.20
CA TYR A 240 4.33 17.17 3.04
C TYR A 240 3.12 16.96 3.95
N TYR A 241 2.50 18.01 4.37
CA TYR A 241 1.41 18.02 5.37
C TYR A 241 0.15 17.20 4.97
N SER A 242 0.09 16.73 3.75
CA SER A 242 -1.00 15.89 3.23
C SER A 242 -0.52 14.55 2.68
N ILE A 243 0.75 14.19 2.92
CA ILE A 243 1.35 12.93 2.43
C ILE A 243 1.69 12.03 3.61
N GLY A 244 1.09 10.85 3.60
CA GLY A 244 1.32 9.75 4.53
C GLY A 244 1.50 8.43 3.79
N PHE A 245 1.12 7.30 4.40
CA PHE A 245 1.26 5.98 3.80
C PHE A 245 0.39 4.94 4.50
N ARG A 246 0.16 3.81 3.85
CA ARG A 246 -0.31 2.56 4.48
C ARG A 246 0.66 1.42 4.24
N CYS A 247 0.67 0.44 5.14
CA CYS A 247 1.50 -0.74 5.02
C CYS A 247 0.75 -1.91 4.38
N VAL A 248 1.50 -2.78 3.72
CA VAL A 248 1.09 -4.13 3.35
C VAL A 248 2.02 -5.16 4.00
N LEU A 249 1.49 -6.32 4.38
CA LEU A 249 2.27 -7.50 4.75
C LEU A 249 2.33 -8.42 3.56
N VAL A 250 3.54 -8.84 3.19
CA VAL A 250 3.79 -9.74 2.06
C VAL A 250 4.66 -10.92 2.48
N GLY A 251 4.70 -11.96 1.65
CA GLY A 251 5.51 -13.15 1.89
C GLY A 251 4.77 -14.20 2.74
N GLY A 252 5.45 -15.33 3.00
CA GLY A 252 4.87 -16.49 3.62
C GLY A 252 4.35 -17.45 2.55
N SER A 253 5.27 -18.11 1.84
CA SER A 253 4.94 -19.40 1.24
C SER A 253 4.62 -20.37 2.38
N GLY A 254 3.43 -20.93 2.35
CA GLY A 254 3.08 -21.96 3.30
C GLY A 254 4.14 -23.06 3.33
N GLY A 255 4.56 -23.42 4.52
CA GLY A 255 5.14 -24.73 4.76
C GLY A 255 4.04 -25.78 4.73
#